data_37e003b53801e2df3e9181ddc5bd6a1a
#
_entry.id   37e003b53801e2df3e9181ddc5bd6a1a
#
_cell.length_a   1.000
_cell.length_b   1.000
_cell.length_c   1.000
_cell.angle_alpha   90.00
_cell.angle_beta   90.00
_cell.angle_gamma   90.00
#
_symmetry.space_group_name_H-M   'P 1'
#
loop_
_entity.id
_entity.type
_entity.pdbx_description
1 polymer ?
#
loop_
_entity_poly.entity_id
_entity_poly.type
_entity_poly.pdbx_seq_one_letter_code
_entity_poly.pdbx_strand_id
1 'polypeptide(L)'
;MNYSVFFSRIEIGMDIALTKIKSILPKNPKVVILPWTFSIELDANLLDNDFFKKGERRYNKYVNELKKLGINEENIKVLNCYSDSKEKIKKTLKESNVLLLPGGNPEMLFDKVVHKTEILYEIKYYKGLIIGESAGTELQLKRYFITAKNNYYKYFAFYDGFGVIDDPFYMDVHSINNKNYLNKLKKVSNETGKDVYGIFDDGVL
;
A
#
# COMPACT_ATOMS: atom_id res chain seq x y z
N MET A 1 -10.94 -6.97 -14.83
CA MET A 1 -9.57 -6.45 -14.97
C MET A 1 -9.07 -6.09 -13.58
N ASN A 2 -7.81 -6.40 -13.32
CA ASN A 2 -7.16 -6.03 -12.06
C ASN A 2 -6.19 -4.90 -12.37
N TYR A 3 -6.24 -3.85 -11.59
CA TYR A 3 -5.34 -2.71 -11.71
C TYR A 3 -4.61 -2.49 -10.38
N SER A 4 -3.38 -2.04 -10.47
CA SER A 4 -2.60 -1.58 -9.32
C SER A 4 -2.15 -0.14 -9.56
N VAL A 5 -2.20 0.67 -8.51
CA VAL A 5 -1.72 2.05 -8.50
C VAL A 5 -0.72 2.19 -7.37
N PHE A 6 0.41 2.79 -7.66
CA PHE A 6 1.56 2.86 -6.79
C PHE A 6 1.91 4.31 -6.47
N PHE A 7 1.71 4.71 -5.23
CA PHE A 7 2.08 6.03 -4.74
C PHE A 7 3.31 5.95 -3.82
N SER A 8 4.20 6.93 -3.92
CA SER A 8 5.10 7.25 -2.82
C SER A 8 4.32 7.93 -1.69
N ARG A 9 3.59 9.00 -2.02
CA ARG A 9 2.68 9.70 -1.10
C ARG A 9 1.36 9.98 -1.80
N ILE A 10 0.30 9.39 -1.29
CA ILE A 10 -1.02 9.49 -1.92
C ILE A 10 -1.56 10.92 -1.93
N GLU A 11 -1.33 11.69 -0.86
CA GLU A 11 -1.80 13.06 -0.73
C GLU A 11 -1.13 14.05 -1.71
N ILE A 12 0.04 13.70 -2.24
CA ILE A 12 0.77 14.54 -3.20
C ILE A 12 0.50 14.05 -4.63
N GLY A 13 0.54 12.72 -4.86
CA GLY A 13 0.40 12.14 -6.20
C GLY A 13 -1.04 12.03 -6.70
N MET A 14 -2.04 12.07 -5.82
CA MET A 14 -3.44 11.83 -6.21
C MET A 14 -3.94 12.81 -7.26
N ASP A 15 -3.66 14.10 -7.11
CA ASP A 15 -4.15 15.11 -8.04
C ASP A 15 -3.57 14.94 -9.45
N ILE A 16 -2.34 14.44 -9.56
CA ILE A 16 -1.67 14.12 -10.82
C ILE A 16 -2.34 12.93 -11.51
N ALA A 17 -2.68 11.89 -10.73
CA ALA A 17 -3.22 10.63 -11.24
C ALA A 17 -4.76 10.61 -11.31
N LEU A 18 -5.44 11.64 -10.82
CA LEU A 18 -6.89 11.65 -10.57
C LEU A 18 -7.72 11.18 -11.77
N THR A 19 -7.48 11.77 -12.94
CA THR A 19 -8.21 11.44 -14.16
C THR A 19 -7.99 10.00 -14.57
N LYS A 20 -6.76 9.52 -14.49
CA LYS A 20 -6.42 8.14 -14.84
C LYS A 20 -7.04 7.13 -13.89
N ILE A 21 -6.96 7.38 -12.59
CA ILE A 21 -7.58 6.50 -11.59
C ILE A 21 -9.09 6.46 -11.76
N LYS A 22 -9.73 7.62 -11.99
CA LYS A 22 -11.18 7.67 -12.29
C LYS A 22 -11.57 6.82 -13.50
N SER A 23 -10.73 6.72 -14.52
CA SER A 23 -11.03 5.93 -15.72
C SER A 23 -10.99 4.41 -15.51
N ILE A 24 -10.29 3.96 -14.47
CA ILE A 24 -10.18 2.53 -14.10
C ILE A 24 -10.97 2.17 -12.84
N LEU A 25 -11.59 3.18 -12.19
CA LEU A 25 -12.37 2.95 -10.98
C LEU A 25 -13.62 2.12 -11.29
N PRO A 26 -13.98 1.13 -10.46
CA PRO A 26 -15.26 0.43 -10.60
C PRO A 26 -16.46 1.37 -10.53
N LYS A 27 -17.54 1.05 -11.24
CA LYS A 27 -18.76 1.90 -11.29
C LYS A 27 -19.37 2.18 -9.91
N ASN A 28 -19.33 1.19 -9.02
CA ASN A 28 -19.81 1.31 -7.62
C ASN A 28 -18.65 0.95 -6.69
N PRO A 29 -17.73 1.88 -6.43
CA PRO A 29 -16.54 1.58 -5.65
C PRO A 29 -16.89 1.29 -4.20
N LYS A 30 -16.49 0.12 -3.71
CA LYS A 30 -16.53 -0.30 -2.32
C LYS A 30 -15.10 -0.50 -1.86
N VAL A 31 -14.64 0.40 -0.99
CA VAL A 31 -13.26 0.44 -0.55
C VAL A 31 -13.08 -0.30 0.75
N VAL A 32 -12.00 -1.07 0.84
CA VAL A 32 -11.49 -1.59 2.10
C VAL A 32 -10.08 -1.05 2.33
N ILE A 33 -9.80 -0.56 3.53
CA ILE A 33 -8.49 -0.07 3.95
C ILE A 33 -7.91 -1.06 4.98
N LEU A 34 -6.64 -1.46 4.78
CA LEU A 34 -5.88 -2.29 5.72
C LEU A 34 -4.77 -1.44 6.39
N PRO A 35 -5.08 -0.70 7.47
CA PRO A 35 -4.12 0.21 8.10
C PRO A 35 -3.17 -0.54 9.06
N TRP A 36 -2.57 -1.63 8.64
CA TRP A 36 -1.85 -2.57 9.49
C TRP A 36 -0.33 -2.38 9.50
N THR A 37 0.15 -1.23 9.04
CA THR A 37 1.57 -0.88 8.96
C THR A 37 2.17 -0.42 10.29
N PHE A 38 1.45 -0.57 11.41
CA PHE A 38 1.88 -0.08 12.74
C PHE A 38 2.45 -1.19 13.60
N SER A 39 3.29 -0.79 14.59
CA SER A 39 3.97 -1.71 15.50
C SER A 39 3.00 -2.51 16.38
N ILE A 40 3.47 -3.64 16.86
CA ILE A 40 2.74 -4.59 17.72
C ILE A 40 2.31 -3.97 19.06
N GLU A 41 2.93 -2.89 19.48
CA GLU A 41 2.64 -2.19 20.73
C GLU A 41 1.33 -1.39 20.72
N LEU A 42 0.71 -1.27 19.52
CA LEU A 42 -0.62 -0.68 19.40
C LEU A 42 -1.66 -1.74 19.69
N ASP A 43 -2.30 -1.61 20.81
CA ASP A 43 -3.49 -2.35 21.21
C ASP A 43 -4.63 -2.15 20.17
N ALA A 44 -5.60 -3.07 20.13
CA ALA A 44 -6.78 -2.97 19.27
C ALA A 44 -7.53 -1.65 19.44
N ASN A 45 -7.59 -1.12 20.67
CA ASN A 45 -8.25 0.14 20.99
C ASN A 45 -7.54 1.35 20.39
N LEU A 46 -6.21 1.33 20.30
CA LEU A 46 -5.43 2.40 19.70
C LEU A 46 -5.62 2.47 18.18
N LEU A 47 -5.80 1.34 17.51
CA LEU A 47 -6.08 1.36 16.07
C LEU A 47 -7.44 2.03 15.78
N ASP A 48 -8.46 1.71 16.55
CA ASP A 48 -9.81 2.25 16.38
C ASP A 48 -9.97 3.67 16.93
N ASN A 49 -9.27 4.01 18.02
CA ASN A 49 -9.49 5.27 18.73
C ASN A 49 -8.50 6.38 18.38
N ASP A 50 -7.22 6.04 18.14
CA ASP A 50 -6.16 7.04 18.00
C ASP A 50 -5.51 7.10 16.61
N PHE A 51 -5.66 6.06 15.79
CA PHE A 51 -4.96 5.98 14.51
C PHE A 51 -5.86 6.05 13.28
N PHE A 52 -7.03 5.39 13.31
CA PHE A 52 -7.88 5.25 12.14
C PHE A 52 -9.36 5.49 12.44
N LYS A 53 -9.65 6.11 13.57
CA LYS A 53 -10.99 6.58 13.89
C LYS A 53 -11.43 7.66 12.91
N LYS A 54 -12.71 7.62 12.55
CA LYS A 54 -13.34 8.68 11.73
C LYS A 54 -13.07 10.05 12.33
N GLY A 55 -12.55 10.97 11.51
CA GLY A 55 -12.17 12.31 11.93
C GLY A 55 -10.69 12.47 12.32
N GLU A 56 -10.00 11.39 12.63
CA GLU A 56 -8.57 11.44 12.95
C GLU A 56 -7.69 11.68 11.73
N ARG A 57 -6.48 12.23 11.95
CA ARG A 57 -5.56 12.66 10.90
C ARG A 57 -5.27 11.58 9.86
N ARG A 58 -5.01 10.34 10.30
CA ARG A 58 -4.66 9.25 9.39
C ARG A 58 -5.86 8.73 8.61
N TYR A 59 -7.03 8.65 9.23
CA TYR A 59 -8.27 8.36 8.56
C TYR A 59 -8.56 9.40 7.47
N ASN A 60 -8.54 10.68 7.88
CA ASN A 60 -8.85 11.79 6.97
C ASN A 60 -7.87 11.87 5.80
N LYS A 61 -6.58 11.57 6.00
CA LYS A 61 -5.60 11.52 4.93
C LYS A 61 -6.08 10.66 3.75
N TYR A 62 -6.46 9.42 4.01
CA TYR A 62 -6.87 8.50 2.95
C TYR A 62 -8.30 8.74 2.47
N VAL A 63 -9.21 9.01 3.37
CA VAL A 63 -10.61 9.24 3.02
C VAL A 63 -10.78 10.50 2.17
N ASN A 64 -10.04 11.56 2.43
CA ASN A 64 -10.10 12.78 1.60
C ASN A 64 -9.60 12.51 0.18
N GLU A 65 -8.53 11.73 0.02
CA GLU A 65 -8.02 11.36 -1.31
C GLU A 65 -9.02 10.46 -2.06
N LEU A 66 -9.65 9.51 -1.38
CA LEU A 66 -10.71 8.68 -1.96
C LEU A 66 -11.96 9.50 -2.35
N LYS A 67 -12.30 10.52 -1.58
CA LYS A 67 -13.40 11.46 -1.92
C LYS A 67 -13.11 12.25 -3.19
N LYS A 68 -11.87 12.62 -3.49
CA LYS A 68 -11.50 13.26 -4.77
C LYS A 68 -11.84 12.36 -5.98
N LEU A 69 -11.79 11.03 -5.80
CA LEU A 69 -12.21 10.05 -6.80
C LEU A 69 -13.74 9.94 -6.95
N GLY A 70 -14.52 10.62 -6.11
CA GLY A 70 -15.99 10.54 -6.07
C GLY A 70 -16.52 9.39 -5.21
N ILE A 71 -15.69 8.80 -4.35
CA ILE A 71 -16.09 7.70 -3.48
C ILE A 71 -16.76 8.27 -2.23
N ASN A 72 -17.99 7.85 -1.96
CA ASN A 72 -18.72 8.21 -0.75
C ASN A 72 -18.11 7.52 0.47
N GLU A 73 -18.02 8.24 1.58
CA GLU A 73 -17.43 7.74 2.82
C GLU A 73 -18.12 6.48 3.37
N GLU A 74 -19.43 6.36 3.16
CA GLU A 74 -20.22 5.18 3.56
C GLU A 74 -19.78 3.88 2.84
N ASN A 75 -19.12 4.01 1.69
CA ASN A 75 -18.56 2.90 0.91
C ASN A 75 -17.12 2.56 1.31
N ILE A 76 -16.58 3.20 2.35
CA ILE A 76 -15.22 2.99 2.83
C ILE A 76 -15.27 2.22 4.15
N LYS A 77 -14.69 1.04 4.18
CA LYS A 77 -14.54 0.21 5.39
C LYS A 77 -13.08 0.15 5.79
N VAL A 78 -12.81 0.32 7.07
CA VAL A 78 -11.49 0.12 7.68
C VAL A 78 -11.51 -1.18 8.45
N LEU A 79 -10.54 -2.06 8.24
CA LEU A 79 -10.44 -3.33 8.95
C LEU A 79 -9.41 -3.27 10.07
N ASN A 80 -9.77 -3.80 11.23
CA ASN A 80 -8.90 -3.91 12.39
C ASN A 80 -8.42 -5.35 12.56
N CYS A 81 -7.12 -5.63 12.33
CA CYS A 81 -6.55 -6.98 12.43
C CYS A 81 -6.52 -7.54 13.86
N TYR A 82 -6.86 -6.75 14.88
CA TYR A 82 -6.88 -7.17 16.28
C TYR A 82 -8.28 -7.53 16.78
N SER A 83 -9.30 -6.81 16.31
CA SER A 83 -10.69 -6.97 16.79
C SER A 83 -11.61 -7.65 15.77
N ASP A 84 -11.29 -7.57 14.47
CA ASP A 84 -12.11 -8.21 13.44
C ASP A 84 -11.76 -9.70 13.29
N SER A 85 -12.78 -10.56 13.20
CA SER A 85 -12.56 -11.98 12.93
C SER A 85 -12.00 -12.20 11.50
N LYS A 86 -11.29 -13.32 11.30
CA LYS A 86 -10.78 -13.71 9.96
C LYS A 86 -11.91 -13.80 8.93
N GLU A 87 -13.06 -14.32 9.33
CA GLU A 87 -14.25 -14.46 8.48
C GLU A 87 -14.79 -13.09 8.05
N LYS A 88 -14.87 -12.14 9.00
CA LYS A 88 -15.28 -10.75 8.70
C LYS A 88 -14.30 -10.09 7.73
N ILE A 89 -12.99 -10.26 7.95
CA ILE A 89 -11.95 -9.70 7.09
C ILE A 89 -12.08 -10.28 5.67
N LYS A 90 -12.12 -11.61 5.52
CA LYS A 90 -12.25 -12.28 4.21
C LYS A 90 -13.54 -11.90 3.49
N LYS A 91 -14.66 -11.86 4.22
CA LYS A 91 -15.95 -11.42 3.68
C LYS A 91 -15.87 -9.98 3.16
N THR A 92 -15.31 -9.06 3.95
CA THR A 92 -15.23 -7.65 3.57
C THR A 92 -14.32 -7.46 2.34
N LEU A 93 -13.18 -8.18 2.27
CA LEU A 93 -12.32 -8.18 1.09
C LEU A 93 -13.06 -8.67 -0.16
N LYS A 94 -13.83 -9.76 -0.04
CA LYS A 94 -14.61 -10.33 -1.15
C LYS A 94 -15.74 -9.41 -1.64
N GLU A 95 -16.33 -8.63 -0.74
CA GLU A 95 -17.41 -7.68 -1.04
C GLU A 95 -16.91 -6.34 -1.57
N SER A 96 -15.62 -6.06 -1.42
CA SER A 96 -14.97 -4.84 -1.91
C SER A 96 -14.44 -5.02 -3.33
N ASN A 97 -14.22 -3.90 -4.03
CA ASN A 97 -13.63 -3.86 -5.37
C ASN A 97 -12.50 -2.81 -5.48
N VAL A 98 -12.21 -2.14 -4.35
CA VAL A 98 -11.03 -1.28 -4.19
C VAL A 98 -10.36 -1.63 -2.86
N LEU A 99 -9.08 -2.00 -2.92
CA LEU A 99 -8.24 -2.27 -1.76
C LEU A 99 -7.22 -1.14 -1.61
N LEU A 100 -7.17 -0.51 -0.45
CA LEU A 100 -6.15 0.48 -0.13
C LEU A 100 -5.18 -0.08 0.93
N LEU A 101 -3.90 -0.07 0.57
CA LEU A 101 -2.77 -0.47 1.42
C LEU A 101 -1.99 0.79 1.82
N PRO A 102 -2.13 1.28 3.05
CA PRO A 102 -1.45 2.47 3.56
C PRO A 102 0.06 2.35 3.66
N GLY A 103 0.71 3.51 3.75
CA GLY A 103 2.13 3.62 4.06
C GLY A 103 2.44 3.36 5.53
N GLY A 104 3.72 3.09 5.81
CA GLY A 104 4.26 2.83 7.14
C GLY A 104 5.32 1.72 7.12
N ASN A 105 5.28 0.78 8.07
CA ASN A 105 6.21 -0.33 8.12
C ASN A 105 5.72 -1.52 7.28
N PRO A 106 6.43 -1.89 6.20
CA PRO A 106 6.01 -2.98 5.32
C PRO A 106 6.09 -4.35 6.01
N GLU A 107 7.10 -4.59 6.85
CA GLU A 107 7.26 -5.86 7.55
C GLU A 107 6.07 -6.12 8.50
N MET A 108 5.57 -5.06 9.17
CA MET A 108 4.38 -5.17 10.03
C MET A 108 3.11 -5.48 9.24
N LEU A 109 2.92 -4.86 8.08
CA LEU A 109 1.78 -5.16 7.22
C LEU A 109 1.88 -6.59 6.68
N PHE A 110 3.07 -7.01 6.25
CA PHE A 110 3.31 -8.37 5.76
C PHE A 110 3.00 -9.41 6.85
N ASP A 111 3.54 -9.25 8.05
CA ASP A 111 3.32 -10.16 9.17
C ASP A 111 1.83 -10.30 9.51
N LYS A 112 1.09 -9.19 9.58
CA LYS A 112 -0.34 -9.21 9.88
C LYS A 112 -1.17 -9.87 8.78
N VAL A 113 -0.80 -9.70 7.52
CA VAL A 113 -1.47 -10.35 6.39
C VAL A 113 -1.18 -11.84 6.35
N VAL A 114 0.08 -12.24 6.51
CA VAL A 114 0.54 -13.62 6.34
C VAL A 114 0.28 -14.45 7.60
N HIS A 115 0.70 -13.96 8.74
CA HIS A 115 0.74 -14.77 9.97
C HIS A 115 -0.45 -14.52 10.90
N LYS A 116 -0.87 -13.25 11.06
CA LYS A 116 -1.96 -12.93 11.99
C LYS A 116 -3.34 -13.23 11.43
N THR A 117 -3.63 -12.76 10.22
CA THR A 117 -4.96 -12.87 9.62
C THR A 117 -5.08 -13.97 8.57
N GLU A 118 -3.95 -14.45 8.05
CA GLU A 118 -3.88 -15.52 7.04
C GLU A 118 -4.71 -15.21 5.77
N ILE A 119 -4.63 -13.96 5.30
CA ILE A 119 -5.39 -13.48 4.13
C ILE A 119 -4.51 -13.21 2.89
N LEU A 120 -3.27 -13.74 2.89
CA LEU A 120 -2.36 -13.54 1.75
C LEU A 120 -2.98 -13.99 0.43
N TYR A 121 -3.73 -15.08 0.44
CA TYR A 121 -4.41 -15.59 -0.75
C TYR A 121 -5.43 -14.58 -1.28
N GLU A 122 -6.25 -14.02 -0.41
CA GLU A 122 -7.27 -13.03 -0.76
C GLU A 122 -6.66 -11.75 -1.34
N ILE A 123 -5.50 -11.33 -0.83
CA ILE A 123 -4.78 -10.14 -1.33
C ILE A 123 -4.09 -10.45 -2.67
N LYS A 124 -3.37 -11.56 -2.75
CA LYS A 124 -2.65 -11.96 -3.97
C LYS A 124 -3.58 -12.10 -5.18
N TYR A 125 -4.77 -12.63 -4.97
CA TYR A 125 -5.76 -12.86 -6.02
C TYR A 125 -6.94 -11.88 -5.95
N TYR A 126 -6.72 -10.72 -5.35
CA TYR A 126 -7.75 -9.69 -5.24
C TYR A 126 -8.26 -9.26 -6.61
N LYS A 127 -9.58 -9.23 -6.75
CA LYS A 127 -10.24 -8.87 -8.02
C LYS A 127 -10.77 -7.45 -7.94
N GLY A 128 -9.96 -6.48 -8.35
CA GLY A 128 -10.34 -5.08 -8.31
C GLY A 128 -9.16 -4.16 -8.49
N LEU A 129 -9.33 -2.93 -8.03
CA LEU A 129 -8.29 -1.92 -7.99
C LEU A 129 -7.54 -2.00 -6.66
N ILE A 130 -6.23 -2.12 -6.70
CA ILE A 130 -5.38 -2.01 -5.51
C ILE A 130 -4.64 -0.67 -5.57
N ILE A 131 -4.78 0.12 -4.52
CA ILE A 131 -4.08 1.39 -4.34
C ILE A 131 -3.08 1.21 -3.21
N GLY A 132 -1.79 1.36 -3.50
CA GLY A 132 -0.72 1.29 -2.50
C GLY A 132 -0.07 2.64 -2.27
N GLU A 133 0.30 2.92 -1.03
CA GLU A 133 1.15 4.04 -0.67
C GLU A 133 2.39 3.53 0.04
N SER A 134 3.60 3.97 -0.37
CA SER A 134 4.87 3.64 0.28
C SER A 134 4.99 2.13 0.55
N ALA A 135 4.97 1.68 1.80
CA ALA A 135 4.95 0.26 2.17
C ALA A 135 3.88 -0.55 1.43
N GLY A 136 2.66 0.00 1.29
CA GLY A 136 1.57 -0.66 0.57
C GLY A 136 1.81 -0.73 -0.95
N THR A 137 2.67 0.13 -1.50
CA THR A 137 3.16 0.05 -2.88
C THR A 137 4.15 -1.10 -3.02
N GLU A 138 5.19 -1.12 -2.21
CA GLU A 138 6.27 -2.11 -2.28
C GLU A 138 5.75 -3.55 -2.09
N LEU A 139 4.84 -3.74 -1.16
CA LEU A 139 4.27 -5.06 -0.83
C LEU A 139 3.40 -5.67 -1.93
N GLN A 140 2.96 -4.93 -2.93
CA GLN A 140 2.24 -5.51 -4.08
C GLN A 140 3.15 -6.38 -4.95
N LEU A 141 4.47 -6.12 -4.95
CA LEU A 141 5.44 -6.96 -5.63
C LEU A 141 5.59 -8.31 -4.92
N LYS A 142 6.10 -9.32 -5.64
CA LYS A 142 6.48 -10.60 -5.05
C LYS A 142 7.69 -10.45 -4.15
N ARG A 143 8.61 -9.58 -4.56
CA ARG A 143 9.83 -9.23 -3.82
C ARG A 143 10.13 -7.76 -4.02
N TYR A 144 10.45 -7.06 -2.97
CA TYR A 144 10.85 -5.66 -3.01
C TYR A 144 12.19 -5.46 -2.31
N PHE A 145 12.78 -4.30 -2.44
CA PHE A 145 13.99 -3.93 -1.71
C PHE A 145 13.80 -2.59 -1.00
N ILE A 146 14.53 -2.42 0.08
CA ILE A 146 14.62 -1.13 0.78
C ILE A 146 16.06 -0.66 0.72
N THR A 147 16.26 0.57 0.26
CA THR A 147 17.55 1.24 0.32
C THR A 147 17.80 1.78 1.72
N ALA A 148 19.06 1.79 2.18
CA ALA A 148 19.41 2.44 3.44
C ALA A 148 19.15 3.95 3.33
N LYS A 149 18.02 4.42 3.85
CA LYS A 149 17.56 5.82 3.72
C LYS A 149 17.61 6.61 5.03
N ASN A 150 17.50 5.94 6.17
CA ASN A 150 17.34 6.57 7.47
C ASN A 150 17.87 5.68 8.60
N ASN A 151 17.71 6.14 9.84
CA ASN A 151 18.14 5.38 11.02
C ASN A 151 17.37 4.07 11.25
N TYR A 152 16.21 3.89 10.60
CA TYR A 152 15.39 2.69 10.72
C TYR A 152 15.88 1.57 9.81
N TYR A 153 16.12 1.87 8.52
CA TYR A 153 16.71 0.92 7.56
C TYR A 153 18.18 1.27 7.34
N LYS A 154 19.04 0.64 8.11
CA LYS A 154 20.50 0.90 8.08
C LYS A 154 21.20 0.27 6.89
N TYR A 155 20.61 -0.80 6.34
CA TYR A 155 21.21 -1.62 5.30
C TYR A 155 20.24 -1.79 4.12
N PHE A 156 20.82 -1.98 2.95
CA PHE A 156 20.08 -2.46 1.78
C PHE A 156 19.72 -3.92 2.00
N ALA A 157 18.44 -4.25 1.78
CA ALA A 157 17.98 -5.63 1.83
C ALA A 157 16.77 -5.86 0.91
N PHE A 158 16.61 -7.11 0.49
CA PHE A 158 15.41 -7.59 -0.18
C PHE A 158 14.47 -8.25 0.82
N TYR A 159 13.17 -8.05 0.58
CA TYR A 159 12.09 -8.58 1.39
C TYR A 159 11.03 -9.24 0.49
N ASP A 160 10.27 -10.18 1.05
CA ASP A 160 9.13 -10.78 0.37
C ASP A 160 7.91 -9.87 0.46
N GLY A 161 7.16 -9.75 -0.65
CA GLY A 161 5.88 -9.07 -0.71
C GLY A 161 4.72 -10.03 -0.97
N PHE A 162 3.55 -9.49 -1.28
CA PHE A 162 2.33 -10.27 -1.45
C PHE A 162 2.25 -11.01 -2.78
N GLY A 163 3.03 -10.61 -3.78
CA GLY A 163 3.01 -11.22 -5.11
C GLY A 163 1.68 -10.98 -5.84
N VAL A 164 1.07 -9.83 -5.65
CA VAL A 164 -0.09 -9.37 -6.44
C VAL A 164 0.33 -9.20 -7.90
N ILE A 165 1.53 -8.69 -8.09
CA ILE A 165 2.16 -8.52 -9.40
C ILE A 165 3.32 -9.50 -9.48
N ASP A 166 3.30 -10.33 -10.52
CA ASP A 166 4.40 -11.23 -10.87
C ASP A 166 5.40 -10.44 -11.73
N ASP A 167 6.35 -9.86 -11.06
CA ASP A 167 7.06 -8.67 -11.48
C ASP A 167 8.25 -8.90 -12.42
N PRO A 168 8.27 -8.25 -13.56
CA PRO A 168 9.48 -8.06 -14.34
C PRO A 168 10.34 -6.88 -13.84
N PHE A 169 9.91 -6.12 -12.83
CA PHE A 169 10.55 -4.90 -12.36
C PHE A 169 10.59 -4.78 -10.83
N TYR A 170 11.34 -3.81 -10.34
CA TYR A 170 11.29 -3.34 -8.96
C TYR A 170 10.81 -1.89 -8.89
N MET A 171 10.32 -1.49 -7.71
CA MET A 171 10.00 -0.10 -7.40
C MET A 171 10.79 0.35 -6.18
N ASP A 172 11.14 1.63 -6.17
CA ASP A 172 11.73 2.31 -5.03
C ASP A 172 10.93 3.57 -4.75
N VAL A 173 10.17 3.55 -3.67
CA VAL A 173 9.36 4.70 -3.24
C VAL A 173 10.21 5.72 -2.50
N HIS A 174 9.76 6.97 -2.45
CA HIS A 174 10.52 8.09 -1.89
C HIS A 174 11.90 8.25 -2.54
N SER A 175 11.97 7.97 -3.84
CA SER A 175 13.19 8.13 -4.62
C SER A 175 13.66 9.59 -4.61
N ILE A 176 14.97 9.78 -4.65
CA ILE A 176 15.60 11.09 -4.60
C ILE A 176 16.31 11.34 -5.93
N ASN A 177 16.05 12.49 -6.55
CA ASN A 177 16.76 12.92 -7.76
C ASN A 177 18.20 13.39 -7.42
N ASN A 178 19.04 12.41 -7.11
CA ASN A 178 20.43 12.60 -6.73
C ASN A 178 21.27 11.53 -7.41
N LYS A 179 22.38 11.95 -8.04
CA LYS A 179 23.25 11.06 -8.82
C LYS A 179 23.71 9.82 -8.03
N ASN A 180 24.10 10.01 -6.77
CA ASN A 180 24.55 8.90 -5.92
C ASN A 180 23.43 7.93 -5.61
N TYR A 181 22.22 8.45 -5.40
CA TYR A 181 21.03 7.62 -5.15
C TYR A 181 20.63 6.84 -6.41
N LEU A 182 20.56 7.51 -7.55
CA LEU A 182 20.22 6.87 -8.82
C LEU A 182 21.25 5.80 -9.22
N ASN A 183 22.54 5.99 -8.89
CA ASN A 183 23.56 4.97 -9.09
C ASN A 183 23.31 3.71 -8.24
N LYS A 184 22.73 3.84 -7.04
CA LYS A 184 22.31 2.67 -6.23
C LYS A 184 21.18 1.90 -6.93
N LEU A 185 20.18 2.59 -7.47
CA LEU A 185 19.09 1.95 -8.21
C LEU A 185 19.60 1.26 -9.48
N LYS A 186 20.49 1.89 -10.24
CA LYS A 186 21.15 1.28 -11.40
C LYS A 186 21.93 0.01 -11.02
N LYS A 187 22.60 0.03 -9.87
CA LYS A 187 23.31 -1.17 -9.37
C LYS A 187 22.31 -2.31 -9.13
N VAL A 188 21.19 -2.05 -8.49
CA VAL A 188 20.12 -3.07 -8.28
C VAL A 188 19.64 -3.61 -9.62
N SER A 189 19.36 -2.72 -10.59
CA SER A 189 18.93 -3.13 -11.94
C SER A 189 19.97 -4.03 -12.61
N ASN A 190 21.23 -3.66 -12.59
CA ASN A 190 22.32 -4.45 -13.20
C ASN A 190 22.52 -5.81 -12.53
N GLU A 191 22.46 -5.87 -11.20
CA GLU A 191 22.65 -7.11 -10.43
C GLU A 191 21.48 -8.09 -10.54
N THR A 192 20.26 -7.56 -10.76
CA THR A 192 19.05 -8.39 -10.82
C THR A 192 18.55 -8.66 -12.23
N GLY A 193 19.04 -7.93 -13.23
CA GLY A 193 18.55 -7.97 -14.60
C GLY A 193 17.12 -7.42 -14.77
N LYS A 194 16.61 -6.68 -13.78
CA LYS A 194 15.25 -6.12 -13.78
C LYS A 194 15.27 -4.59 -13.83
N ASP A 195 14.28 -4.00 -14.48
CA ASP A 195 14.07 -2.56 -14.41
C ASP A 195 13.76 -2.12 -12.98
N VAL A 196 14.21 -0.92 -12.61
CA VAL A 196 13.93 -0.30 -11.32
C VAL A 196 13.28 1.06 -11.54
N TYR A 197 12.04 1.20 -11.13
CA TYR A 197 11.28 2.45 -11.19
C TYR A 197 11.43 3.22 -9.88
N GLY A 198 12.09 4.38 -9.93
CA GLY A 198 12.13 5.31 -8.80
C GLY A 198 10.88 6.19 -8.80
N ILE A 199 10.06 6.08 -7.77
CA ILE A 199 8.85 6.88 -7.59
C ILE A 199 9.15 8.00 -6.59
N PHE A 200 9.17 9.24 -7.06
CA PHE A 200 9.33 10.42 -6.21
C PHE A 200 8.11 10.64 -5.33
N ASP A 201 8.19 11.55 -4.36
CA ASP A 201 7.09 11.80 -3.42
C ASP A 201 5.79 12.25 -4.11
N ASP A 202 5.88 12.95 -5.22
CA ASP A 202 4.76 13.35 -6.08
C ASP A 202 4.46 12.31 -7.19
N GLY A 203 5.27 11.28 -7.29
CA GLY A 203 5.18 10.25 -8.34
C GLY A 203 4.08 9.25 -8.10
N VAL A 204 3.55 8.75 -9.22
CA VAL A 204 2.58 7.65 -9.28
C VAL A 204 2.84 6.78 -10.51
N LEU A 205 2.67 5.48 -10.36
CA LEU A 205 2.80 4.48 -11.42
C LEU A 205 1.53 3.63 -11.51
#